data_6188cf16eceb75f0a48d7fb34f11bab5
#
_entry.id   6188cf16eceb75f0a48d7fb34f11bab5
#
_cell.length_a   1.000
_cell.length_b   1.000
_cell.length_c   1.000
_cell.angle_alpha   90.00
_cell.angle_beta   90.00
_cell.angle_gamma   90.00
#
_symmetry.space_group_name_H-M   'P 1'
#
loop_
_entity.id
_entity.type
_entity.pdbx_description
1 polymer ?
#
loop_
_entity_poly.entity_id
_entity_poly.type
_entity_poly.pdbx_seq_one_letter_code
_entity_poly.pdbx_strand_id
1 'polypeptide(L)'
;MNVLFEDDDIVVVDKPAGRIVHPAPGHETGSLTEELVRRFPQMANVGSRERPGVVHRLDQETSGVMVFAKTQAAYLNLRKQFESHKTIGKKYLAVLHGAPKERKGTLDGPVGREHLRAITHWEVLAKRGPVSLVEFTIETGRMHQIRIHAAELGCPLVGDRLYGDAAKDRRLRIRPKRQLLHAVELSFLHPSSGRRVTFAAPPPSDLVYAVD
;
A
#
# COMPACT_ATOMS: atom_id res chain seq x y z
N MET A 1 0.90 11.57 -12.13
CA MET A 1 0.08 11.05 -11.00
C MET A 1 -1.37 10.99 -11.43
N ASN A 2 -2.06 9.89 -11.20
CA ASN A 2 -3.48 9.76 -11.47
C ASN A 2 -4.29 10.12 -10.21
N VAL A 3 -5.17 11.13 -10.32
CA VAL A 3 -6.07 11.54 -9.22
C VAL A 3 -7.37 10.77 -9.39
N LEU A 4 -7.74 10.01 -8.36
CA LEU A 4 -8.97 9.22 -8.31
C LEU A 4 -10.15 10.02 -7.78
N PHE A 5 -9.87 10.93 -6.83
CA PHE A 5 -10.88 11.81 -6.22
C PHE A 5 -10.21 13.06 -5.64
N GLU A 6 -10.93 14.15 -5.63
CA GLU A 6 -10.52 15.43 -5.06
C GLU A 6 -11.73 16.22 -4.59
N ASP A 7 -11.63 16.81 -3.41
CA ASP A 7 -12.53 17.84 -2.88
C ASP A 7 -11.74 18.91 -2.10
N ASP A 8 -12.39 19.69 -1.27
CA ASP A 8 -11.74 20.76 -0.50
C ASP A 8 -10.82 20.20 0.60
N ASP A 9 -11.10 19.01 1.14
CA ASP A 9 -10.43 18.44 2.31
C ASP A 9 -9.37 17.40 1.99
N ILE A 10 -9.57 16.61 0.95
CA ILE A 10 -8.72 15.48 0.62
C ILE A 10 -8.41 15.39 -0.88
N VAL A 11 -7.31 14.71 -1.19
CA VAL A 11 -7.04 14.19 -2.52
C VAL A 11 -6.68 12.72 -2.42
N VAL A 12 -7.29 11.89 -3.27
CA VAL A 12 -7.02 10.45 -3.39
C VAL A 12 -6.34 10.18 -4.71
N VAL A 13 -5.25 9.46 -4.68
CA VAL A 13 -4.42 9.19 -5.86
C VAL A 13 -4.16 7.70 -6.05
N ASP A 14 -3.96 7.29 -7.29
CA ASP A 14 -3.31 6.03 -7.62
C ASP A 14 -1.80 6.28 -7.75
N LYS A 15 -1.06 5.81 -6.74
CA LYS A 15 0.39 5.93 -6.70
C LYS A 15 1.02 4.93 -7.66
N PRO A 16 1.80 5.35 -8.65
CA PRO A 16 2.59 4.40 -9.44
C PRO A 16 3.71 3.78 -8.59
N ALA A 17 4.13 2.57 -8.95
CA ALA A 17 5.34 1.97 -8.40
C ALA A 17 6.59 2.79 -8.74
N GLY A 18 7.64 2.68 -7.92
CA GLY A 18 8.88 3.43 -8.09
C GLY A 18 8.87 4.85 -7.52
N ARG A 19 7.70 5.42 -7.19
CA ARG A 19 7.57 6.76 -6.62
C ARG A 19 7.57 6.73 -5.09
N ILE A 20 8.41 7.55 -4.47
CA ILE A 20 8.36 7.80 -3.03
C ILE A 20 7.17 8.70 -2.67
N VAL A 21 6.64 8.52 -1.47
CA VAL A 21 5.51 9.32 -0.98
C VAL A 21 5.95 10.74 -0.59
N HIS A 22 7.04 10.85 0.15
CA HIS A 22 7.64 12.10 0.63
C HIS A 22 9.15 12.01 0.52
N PRO A 23 9.88 13.13 0.54
CA PRO A 23 11.35 13.13 0.51
C PRO A 23 11.94 12.26 1.63
N ALA A 24 13.04 11.59 1.33
CA ALA A 24 13.78 10.74 2.26
C ALA A 24 15.27 10.77 1.90
N PRO A 25 16.18 10.43 2.83
CA PRO A 25 17.61 10.36 2.53
C PRO A 25 17.90 9.51 1.29
N GLY A 26 18.64 10.08 0.33
CA GLY A 26 18.92 9.48 -0.98
C GLY A 26 17.80 9.64 -2.04
N HIS A 27 16.70 10.30 -1.67
CA HIS A 27 15.55 10.61 -2.54
C HIS A 27 14.96 11.96 -2.13
N GLU A 28 15.73 13.02 -2.28
CA GLU A 28 15.37 14.36 -1.80
C GLU A 28 14.32 15.05 -2.67
N THR A 29 14.16 14.59 -3.92
CA THR A 29 13.22 15.18 -4.88
C THR A 29 12.38 14.13 -5.61
N GLY A 30 11.32 14.57 -6.31
CA GLY A 30 10.49 13.69 -7.13
C GLY A 30 9.42 12.92 -6.36
N SER A 31 9.13 13.29 -5.11
CA SER A 31 8.10 12.66 -4.30
C SER A 31 6.68 13.03 -4.73
N LEU A 32 5.68 12.24 -4.28
CA LEU A 32 4.27 12.57 -4.51
C LEU A 32 3.87 13.86 -3.80
N THR A 33 4.36 14.08 -2.58
CA THR A 33 4.03 15.30 -1.82
C THR A 33 4.48 16.56 -2.53
N GLU A 34 5.66 16.57 -3.17
CA GLU A 34 6.12 17.73 -3.94
C GLU A 34 5.21 18.00 -5.16
N GLU A 35 4.76 16.95 -5.84
CA GLU A 35 3.82 17.10 -6.96
C GLU A 35 2.46 17.60 -6.47
N LEU A 36 1.97 17.08 -5.34
CA LEU A 36 0.71 17.51 -4.72
C LEU A 36 0.77 18.96 -4.23
N VAL A 37 1.85 19.37 -3.56
CA VAL A 37 2.01 20.77 -3.11
C VAL A 37 2.09 21.73 -4.28
N ARG A 38 2.71 21.36 -5.40
CA ARG A 38 2.68 22.18 -6.61
C ARG A 38 1.27 22.35 -7.18
N ARG A 39 0.45 21.30 -7.12
CA ARG A 39 -0.94 21.34 -7.60
C ARG A 39 -1.89 21.98 -6.59
N PHE A 40 -1.64 21.80 -5.30
CA PHE A 40 -2.43 22.28 -4.18
C PHE A 40 -1.54 23.02 -3.17
N PRO A 41 -1.16 24.30 -3.44
CA PRO A 41 -0.18 25.02 -2.62
C PRO A 41 -0.56 25.14 -1.13
N GLN A 42 -1.87 25.13 -0.81
CA GLN A 42 -2.35 25.14 0.57
C GLN A 42 -1.87 23.95 1.39
N MET A 43 -1.56 22.82 0.76
CA MET A 43 -1.05 21.63 1.44
C MET A 43 0.32 21.83 2.08
N ALA A 44 1.12 22.80 1.66
CA ALA A 44 2.48 23.03 2.15
C ALA A 44 2.58 23.18 3.68
N ASN A 45 1.50 23.65 4.32
CA ASN A 45 1.41 23.86 5.76
C ASN A 45 0.51 22.84 6.48
N VAL A 46 0.11 21.75 5.81
CA VAL A 46 -0.76 20.72 6.38
C VAL A 46 0.07 19.58 6.98
N GLY A 47 -0.05 19.35 8.28
CA GLY A 47 0.74 18.34 8.99
C GLY A 47 2.17 18.79 9.28
N SER A 48 3.18 18.00 8.91
CA SER A 48 4.58 18.39 9.05
C SER A 48 5.14 18.96 7.74
N ARG A 49 6.13 19.86 7.87
CA ARG A 49 6.80 20.46 6.70
C ARG A 49 7.51 19.45 5.80
N GLU A 50 8.05 18.37 6.40
CA GLU A 50 8.74 17.33 5.65
C GLU A 50 7.77 16.38 4.93
N ARG A 51 6.51 16.32 5.38
CA ARG A 51 5.49 15.38 4.90
C ARG A 51 4.12 16.04 4.78
N PRO A 52 3.98 17.09 3.95
CA PRO A 52 2.73 17.84 3.83
C PRO A 52 1.55 16.94 3.46
N GLY A 53 0.49 16.95 4.27
CA GLY A 53 -0.74 16.20 4.04
C GLY A 53 -0.65 14.67 4.16
N VAL A 54 0.51 14.09 4.50
CA VAL A 54 0.73 12.64 4.56
C VAL A 54 0.14 12.06 5.83
N VAL A 55 -0.88 11.22 5.71
CA VAL A 55 -1.54 10.52 6.83
C VAL A 55 -1.19 9.03 6.89
N HIS A 56 -0.74 8.44 5.78
CA HIS A 56 -0.20 7.08 5.69
C HIS A 56 0.81 6.98 4.54
N ARG A 57 1.43 5.81 4.39
CA ARG A 57 2.41 5.60 3.32
C ARG A 57 2.29 4.22 2.69
N LEU A 58 2.76 4.12 1.46
CA LEU A 58 3.12 2.87 0.77
C LEU A 58 4.63 2.83 0.55
N ASP A 59 5.18 1.63 0.43
CA ASP A 59 6.58 1.46 0.02
C ASP A 59 6.80 2.04 -1.39
N GLN A 60 8.02 2.42 -1.72
CA GLN A 60 8.37 3.00 -3.01
C GLN A 60 7.86 2.15 -4.18
N GLU A 61 8.13 0.84 -4.14
CA GLU A 61 7.77 -0.09 -5.21
C GLU A 61 6.34 -0.65 -5.10
N THR A 62 5.59 -0.33 -4.04
CA THR A 62 4.17 -0.66 -3.92
C THR A 62 3.34 0.40 -4.64
N SER A 63 2.46 -0.03 -5.53
CA SER A 63 1.50 0.83 -6.23
C SER A 63 0.14 0.86 -5.53
N GLY A 64 -0.75 1.77 -5.93
CA GLY A 64 -2.16 1.76 -5.54
C GLY A 64 -2.66 2.98 -4.79
N VAL A 65 -3.86 2.84 -4.25
CA VAL A 65 -4.64 3.95 -3.69
C VAL A 65 -4.02 4.53 -2.42
N MET A 66 -3.94 5.86 -2.39
CA MET A 66 -3.50 6.65 -1.24
C MET A 66 -4.36 7.90 -1.08
N VAL A 67 -4.59 8.33 0.17
CA VAL A 67 -5.24 9.60 0.52
C VAL A 67 -4.25 10.57 1.14
N PHE A 68 -4.39 11.84 0.81
CA PHE A 68 -3.65 12.96 1.40
C PHE A 68 -4.65 14.02 1.87
N ALA A 69 -4.35 14.66 2.98
CA ALA A 69 -5.13 15.77 3.50
C ALA A 69 -4.73 17.10 2.83
N LYS A 70 -5.72 17.89 2.41
CA LYS A 70 -5.53 19.24 1.84
C LYS A 70 -5.68 20.33 2.91
N THR A 71 -6.33 20.00 4.05
CA THR A 71 -6.56 20.91 5.17
C THR A 71 -6.00 20.32 6.47
N GLN A 72 -5.66 21.19 7.44
CA GLN A 72 -5.19 20.76 8.75
C GLN A 72 -6.24 19.97 9.53
N ALA A 73 -7.52 20.34 9.41
CA ALA A 73 -8.63 19.63 10.05
C ALA A 73 -8.76 18.20 9.50
N ALA A 74 -8.72 18.03 8.17
CA ALA A 74 -8.73 16.73 7.53
C ALA A 74 -7.51 15.88 7.92
N TYR A 75 -6.32 16.49 8.00
CA TYR A 75 -5.10 15.83 8.45
C TYR A 75 -5.26 15.24 9.86
N LEU A 76 -5.70 16.03 10.83
CA LEU A 76 -5.87 15.56 12.21
C LEU A 76 -6.92 14.46 12.32
N ASN A 77 -8.03 14.59 11.59
CA ASN A 77 -9.09 13.59 11.56
C ASN A 77 -8.59 12.27 10.97
N LEU A 78 -7.99 12.31 9.77
CA LEU A 78 -7.47 11.11 9.10
C LEU A 78 -6.34 10.45 9.91
N ARG A 79 -5.42 11.23 10.48
CA ARG A 79 -4.37 10.71 11.37
C ARG A 79 -4.97 9.88 12.52
N LYS A 80 -5.98 10.42 13.22
CA LYS A 80 -6.69 9.70 14.29
C LYS A 80 -7.33 8.41 13.78
N GLN A 81 -7.91 8.41 12.60
CA GLN A 81 -8.48 7.20 12.00
C GLN A 81 -7.40 6.15 11.70
N PHE A 82 -6.27 6.55 11.07
CA PHE A 82 -5.16 5.63 10.75
C PHE A 82 -4.46 5.10 12.02
N GLU A 83 -4.37 5.89 13.08
CA GLU A 83 -3.80 5.48 14.38
C GLU A 83 -4.70 4.51 15.14
N SER A 84 -6.01 4.74 15.12
CA SER A 84 -6.97 3.86 15.80
C SER A 84 -7.24 2.56 15.05
N HIS A 85 -7.03 2.54 13.74
CA HIS A 85 -7.32 1.44 12.81
C HIS A 85 -8.80 0.99 12.72
N LYS A 86 -9.70 1.55 13.54
CA LYS A 86 -11.09 1.09 13.69
C LYS A 86 -11.98 1.39 12.48
N THR A 87 -11.68 2.48 11.76
CA THR A 87 -12.53 2.99 10.66
C THR A 87 -11.85 2.89 9.30
N ILE A 88 -10.62 2.38 9.25
CA ILE A 88 -9.84 2.25 8.03
C ILE A 88 -9.93 0.81 7.51
N GLY A 89 -10.33 0.66 6.25
CA GLY A 89 -10.19 -0.60 5.51
C GLY A 89 -9.07 -0.48 4.48
N LYS A 90 -8.19 -1.48 4.41
CA LYS A 90 -7.05 -1.51 3.48
C LYS A 90 -6.97 -2.89 2.86
N LYS A 91 -7.16 -2.96 1.53
CA LYS A 91 -6.99 -4.19 0.77
C LYS A 91 -5.87 -4.06 -0.25
N TYR A 92 -5.14 -5.15 -0.39
CA TYR A 92 -4.02 -5.26 -1.31
C TYR A 92 -4.16 -6.51 -2.14
N LEU A 93 -3.72 -6.44 -3.39
CA LEU A 93 -3.48 -7.60 -4.24
C LEU A 93 -1.98 -7.86 -4.32
N ALA A 94 -1.59 -9.11 -4.19
CA ALA A 94 -0.20 -9.53 -4.31
C ALA A 94 -0.08 -10.80 -5.13
N VAL A 95 1.03 -10.93 -5.87
CA VAL A 95 1.42 -12.19 -6.51
C VAL A 95 2.51 -12.83 -5.65
N LEU A 96 2.26 -14.06 -5.21
CA LEU A 96 3.16 -14.84 -4.37
C LEU A 96 3.81 -15.98 -5.13
N HIS A 97 5.01 -16.37 -4.74
CA HIS A 97 5.62 -17.65 -5.14
C HIS A 97 4.93 -18.81 -4.41
N GLY A 98 4.38 -19.75 -5.17
CA GLY A 98 3.55 -20.81 -4.61
C GLY A 98 2.19 -20.29 -4.16
N ALA A 99 1.61 -20.95 -3.16
CA ALA A 99 0.38 -20.52 -2.52
C ALA A 99 0.38 -20.97 -1.05
N PRO A 100 -0.23 -20.19 -0.14
CA PRO A 100 -0.50 -20.65 1.21
C PRO A 100 -1.24 -22.01 1.20
N LYS A 101 -1.00 -22.85 2.22
CA LYS A 101 -1.64 -24.17 2.33
C LYS A 101 -3.16 -24.01 2.42
N GLU A 102 -3.59 -23.11 3.28
CA GLU A 102 -4.99 -22.77 3.45
C GLU A 102 -5.43 -21.71 2.42
N ARG A 103 -6.69 -21.77 2.00
CA ARG A 103 -7.25 -20.78 1.07
C ARG A 103 -7.32 -19.38 1.69
N LYS A 104 -7.56 -19.30 2.99
CA LYS A 104 -7.66 -18.06 3.77
C LYS A 104 -7.14 -18.25 5.18
N GLY A 105 -6.74 -17.17 5.80
CA GLY A 105 -6.27 -17.19 7.18
C GLY A 105 -5.90 -15.83 7.71
N THR A 106 -5.31 -15.83 8.90
CA THR A 106 -4.86 -14.63 9.60
C THR A 106 -3.47 -14.87 10.19
N LEU A 107 -2.57 -13.92 10.00
CA LEU A 107 -1.33 -13.77 10.75
C LEU A 107 -1.52 -12.65 11.76
N ASP A 108 -1.27 -12.96 13.02
CA ASP A 108 -1.26 -12.02 14.14
C ASP A 108 0.06 -12.22 14.88
N GLY A 109 1.03 -11.43 14.55
CA GLY A 109 2.38 -11.57 15.08
C GLY A 109 3.19 -10.27 14.98
N PRO A 110 4.35 -10.21 15.64
CA PRO A 110 5.22 -9.05 15.60
C PRO A 110 5.96 -8.99 14.25
N VAL A 111 6.06 -7.80 13.66
CA VAL A 111 6.85 -7.56 12.45
C VAL A 111 7.87 -6.44 12.64
N GLY A 112 8.94 -6.49 11.83
CA GLY A 112 9.98 -5.47 11.79
C GLY A 112 10.93 -5.51 12.99
N ARG A 113 11.87 -4.56 13.01
CA ARG A 113 12.91 -4.48 14.06
C ARG A 113 12.35 -4.16 15.44
N GLU A 114 11.25 -3.42 15.50
CA GLU A 114 10.61 -3.00 16.76
C GLU A 114 9.64 -4.06 17.31
N HIS A 115 9.52 -5.22 16.64
CA HIS A 115 8.61 -6.31 17.01
C HIS A 115 7.18 -5.83 17.32
N LEU A 116 6.64 -4.93 16.49
CA LEU A 116 5.31 -4.39 16.67
C LEU A 116 4.26 -5.37 16.15
N ARG A 117 3.22 -5.60 16.96
CA ARG A 117 2.09 -6.44 16.58
C ARG A 117 1.50 -5.97 15.24
N ALA A 118 1.29 -6.93 14.34
CA ALA A 118 0.71 -6.73 13.02
C ALA A 118 -0.32 -7.80 12.72
N ILE A 119 -1.48 -7.39 12.20
CA ILE A 119 -2.58 -8.30 11.86
C ILE A 119 -2.83 -8.20 10.37
N THR A 120 -2.75 -9.35 9.70
CA THR A 120 -2.93 -9.49 8.24
C THR A 120 -3.82 -10.68 7.95
N HIS A 121 -4.94 -10.46 7.29
CA HIS A 121 -5.79 -11.50 6.75
C HIS A 121 -5.43 -11.72 5.29
N TRP A 122 -5.52 -12.97 4.81
CA TRP A 122 -5.30 -13.29 3.40
C TRP A 122 -6.39 -14.19 2.85
N GLU A 123 -6.65 -14.09 1.55
CA GLU A 123 -7.45 -15.03 0.77
C GLU A 123 -6.78 -15.28 -0.57
N VAL A 124 -6.59 -16.55 -0.91
CA VAL A 124 -6.07 -16.98 -2.22
C VAL A 124 -7.20 -16.87 -3.24
N LEU A 125 -7.08 -15.94 -4.17
CA LEU A 125 -8.06 -15.69 -5.23
C LEU A 125 -7.88 -16.65 -6.41
N ALA A 126 -6.61 -16.89 -6.81
CA ALA A 126 -6.28 -17.77 -7.93
C ALA A 126 -4.91 -18.41 -7.74
N LYS A 127 -4.74 -19.61 -8.35
CA LYS A 127 -3.44 -20.27 -8.48
C LYS A 127 -3.14 -20.47 -9.97
N ARG A 128 -1.93 -20.11 -10.39
CA ARG A 128 -1.47 -20.20 -11.79
C ARG A 128 -0.02 -20.72 -11.83
N GLY A 129 0.10 -22.02 -12.04
CA GLY A 129 1.41 -22.66 -12.07
C GLY A 129 2.22 -22.41 -10.78
N PRO A 130 3.41 -21.78 -10.88
CA PRO A 130 4.28 -21.56 -9.73
C PRO A 130 3.90 -20.33 -8.87
N VAL A 131 2.82 -19.62 -9.19
CA VAL A 131 2.41 -18.40 -8.49
C VAL A 131 0.94 -18.43 -8.07
N SER A 132 0.57 -17.56 -7.14
CA SER A 132 -0.82 -17.31 -6.75
C SER A 132 -1.10 -15.82 -6.65
N LEU A 133 -2.35 -15.45 -6.95
CA LEU A 133 -2.92 -14.14 -6.64
C LEU A 133 -3.61 -14.22 -5.28
N VAL A 134 -3.21 -13.33 -4.38
CA VAL A 134 -3.72 -13.28 -3.00
C VAL A 134 -4.20 -11.88 -2.67
N GLU A 135 -5.41 -11.79 -2.10
CA GLU A 135 -5.89 -10.56 -1.47
C GLU A 135 -5.43 -10.56 -0.02
N PHE A 136 -4.86 -9.43 0.42
CA PHE A 136 -4.53 -9.15 1.80
C PHE A 136 -5.40 -8.02 2.34
N THR A 137 -6.00 -8.23 3.52
CA THR A 137 -6.65 -7.18 4.30
C THR A 137 -5.83 -6.95 5.57
N ILE A 138 -5.40 -5.72 5.83
CA ILE A 138 -4.58 -5.42 7.00
C ILE A 138 -5.31 -4.51 7.99
N GLU A 139 -5.29 -4.89 9.28
CA GLU A 139 -5.79 -4.05 10.37
C GLU A 139 -4.76 -3.00 10.79
N THR A 140 -3.50 -3.38 10.86
CA THR A 140 -2.36 -2.52 11.20
C THR A 140 -1.67 -1.98 9.92
N GLY A 141 -0.64 -1.16 10.08
CA GLY A 141 0.12 -0.60 8.95
C GLY A 141 1.62 -0.50 9.25
N ARG A 142 2.26 -1.65 9.62
CA ARG A 142 3.69 -1.68 9.94
C ARG A 142 4.53 -1.68 8.68
N MET A 143 5.77 -1.24 8.80
CA MET A 143 6.72 -1.22 7.69
C MET A 143 6.90 -2.63 7.11
N HIS A 144 6.73 -2.77 5.79
CA HIS A 144 6.85 -4.03 5.05
C HIS A 144 5.92 -5.17 5.53
N GLN A 145 4.85 -4.87 6.25
CA GLN A 145 4.01 -5.86 6.94
C GLN A 145 3.59 -7.04 6.05
N ILE A 146 2.95 -6.78 4.92
CA ILE A 146 2.49 -7.83 3.99
C ILE A 146 3.68 -8.63 3.44
N ARG A 147 4.78 -7.96 3.14
CA ARG A 147 5.98 -8.57 2.56
C ARG A 147 6.63 -9.57 3.53
N ILE A 148 6.72 -9.20 4.82
CA ILE A 148 7.23 -10.06 5.90
C ILE A 148 6.27 -11.22 6.11
N HIS A 149 4.98 -10.96 6.30
CA HIS A 149 3.98 -12.01 6.54
C HIS A 149 3.87 -13.00 5.37
N ALA A 150 3.97 -12.56 4.12
CA ALA A 150 3.99 -13.46 2.98
C ALA A 150 5.22 -14.38 2.97
N ALA A 151 6.39 -13.86 3.37
CA ALA A 151 7.59 -14.67 3.54
C ALA A 151 7.44 -15.69 4.70
N GLU A 152 6.84 -15.31 5.83
CA GLU A 152 6.52 -16.19 6.96
C GLU A 152 5.55 -17.32 6.57
N LEU A 153 4.62 -17.07 5.65
CA LEU A 153 3.76 -18.10 5.05
C LEU A 153 4.53 -19.09 4.16
N GLY A 154 5.84 -18.88 3.92
CA GLY A 154 6.63 -19.65 2.97
C GLY A 154 6.32 -19.33 1.50
N CYS A 155 5.54 -18.28 1.25
CA CYS A 155 5.06 -17.85 -0.06
C CYS A 155 5.44 -16.38 -0.29
N PRO A 156 6.73 -16.01 -0.41
CA PRO A 156 7.16 -14.63 -0.53
C PRO A 156 6.61 -13.98 -1.81
N LEU A 157 6.53 -12.63 -1.79
CA LEU A 157 6.09 -11.87 -2.96
C LEU A 157 7.04 -12.05 -4.15
N VAL A 158 6.46 -12.20 -5.31
CA VAL A 158 7.19 -12.17 -6.58
C VAL A 158 7.82 -10.78 -6.76
N GLY A 159 9.11 -10.76 -7.11
CA GLY A 159 9.88 -9.53 -7.35
C GLY A 159 10.30 -8.77 -6.10
N ASP A 160 10.07 -9.29 -4.91
CA ASP A 160 10.52 -8.66 -3.67
C ASP A 160 12.03 -8.88 -3.47
N ARG A 161 12.81 -7.79 -3.56
CA ARG A 161 14.28 -7.86 -3.46
C ARG A 161 14.79 -8.09 -2.04
N LEU A 162 13.96 -7.87 -1.03
CA LEU A 162 14.36 -7.94 0.37
C LEU A 162 13.89 -9.23 1.05
N TYR A 163 12.65 -9.64 0.81
CA TYR A 163 12.02 -10.80 1.44
C TYR A 163 11.66 -11.91 0.43
N GLY A 164 11.89 -11.67 -0.86
CA GLY A 164 11.53 -12.56 -1.96
C GLY A 164 12.53 -13.67 -2.22
N ASP A 165 12.33 -14.34 -3.36
CA ASP A 165 13.19 -15.42 -3.84
C ASP A 165 13.64 -15.14 -5.28
N ALA A 166 14.84 -14.55 -5.41
CA ALA A 166 15.40 -14.20 -6.71
C ALA A 166 15.67 -15.43 -7.62
N ALA A 167 15.84 -16.63 -7.04
CA ALA A 167 16.01 -17.84 -7.83
C ALA A 167 14.69 -18.28 -8.46
N LYS A 168 13.60 -18.18 -7.72
CA LYS A 168 12.25 -18.42 -8.24
C LYS A 168 11.84 -17.35 -9.26
N ASP A 169 12.14 -16.06 -9.00
CA ASP A 169 11.87 -14.98 -9.96
C ASP A 169 12.48 -15.22 -11.33
N ARG A 170 13.75 -15.69 -11.36
CA ARG A 170 14.44 -16.01 -12.63
C ARG A 170 13.79 -17.16 -13.43
N ARG A 171 13.00 -18.01 -12.79
CA ARG A 171 12.31 -19.14 -13.45
C ARG A 171 10.95 -18.74 -14.02
N LEU A 172 10.42 -17.58 -13.64
CA LEU A 172 9.17 -17.07 -14.18
C LEU A 172 9.35 -16.59 -15.63
N ARG A 173 8.30 -16.74 -16.43
CA ARG A 173 8.27 -16.16 -17.79
C ARG A 173 8.31 -14.63 -17.75
N ILE A 174 7.67 -14.04 -16.75
CA ILE A 174 7.76 -12.61 -16.45
C ILE A 174 9.12 -12.30 -15.82
N ARG A 175 9.57 -11.05 -15.98
CA ARG A 175 10.77 -10.52 -15.31
C ARG A 175 10.32 -9.44 -14.33
N PRO A 176 9.95 -9.78 -13.09
CA PRO A 176 9.45 -8.82 -12.15
C PRO A 176 10.52 -7.78 -11.83
N LYS A 177 10.20 -6.51 -12.00
CA LYS A 177 11.13 -5.39 -11.71
C LYS A 177 10.98 -4.88 -10.27
N ARG A 178 9.89 -5.24 -9.60
CA ARG A 178 9.50 -4.78 -8.27
C ARG A 178 8.69 -5.87 -7.54
N GLN A 179 8.45 -5.69 -6.24
CA GLN A 179 7.44 -6.49 -5.56
C GLN A 179 6.06 -6.32 -6.20
N LEU A 180 5.44 -7.42 -6.61
CA LEU A 180 4.10 -7.40 -7.17
C LEU A 180 3.07 -7.27 -6.04
N LEU A 181 2.95 -6.04 -5.52
CA LEU A 181 2.06 -5.63 -4.45
C LEU A 181 1.36 -4.32 -4.84
N HIS A 182 0.05 -4.28 -4.65
CA HIS A 182 -0.80 -3.16 -5.05
C HIS A 182 -1.90 -2.91 -4.02
N ALA A 183 -2.00 -1.68 -3.52
CA ALA A 183 -3.09 -1.24 -2.65
C ALA A 183 -4.35 -1.01 -3.51
N VAL A 184 -5.20 -2.04 -3.61
CA VAL A 184 -6.35 -2.04 -4.52
C VAL A 184 -7.53 -1.25 -3.98
N GLU A 185 -7.71 -1.22 -2.64
CA GLU A 185 -8.85 -0.54 -2.00
C GLU A 185 -8.43 0.13 -0.69
N LEU A 186 -8.97 1.32 -0.49
CA LEU A 186 -8.86 2.08 0.75
C LEU A 186 -10.23 2.64 1.13
N SER A 187 -10.70 2.36 2.35
CA SER A 187 -11.93 2.92 2.90
C SER A 187 -11.70 3.60 4.24
N PHE A 188 -12.40 4.71 4.46
CA PHE A 188 -12.32 5.52 5.68
C PHE A 188 -13.57 6.39 5.87
N LEU A 189 -13.69 7.05 7.02
CA LEU A 189 -14.72 8.08 7.21
C LEU A 189 -14.20 9.40 6.64
N HIS A 190 -14.96 10.00 5.73
CA HIS A 190 -14.60 11.29 5.15
C HIS A 190 -14.50 12.37 6.25
N PRO A 191 -13.39 13.14 6.29
CA PRO A 191 -13.05 13.95 7.46
C PRO A 191 -14.09 15.05 7.79
N SER A 192 -14.77 15.61 6.81
CA SER A 192 -15.79 16.63 7.04
C SER A 192 -17.20 16.05 7.12
N SER A 193 -17.59 15.13 6.22
CA SER A 193 -18.96 14.60 6.21
C SER A 193 -19.21 13.45 7.18
N GLY A 194 -18.16 12.78 7.67
CA GLY A 194 -18.27 11.59 8.51
C GLY A 194 -18.81 10.35 7.78
N ARG A 195 -19.15 10.45 6.50
CA ARG A 195 -19.66 9.33 5.71
C ARG A 195 -18.51 8.36 5.35
N ARG A 196 -18.80 7.07 5.34
CA ARG A 196 -17.84 6.08 4.83
C ARG A 196 -17.68 6.25 3.34
N VAL A 197 -16.44 6.38 2.90
CA VAL A 197 -16.05 6.43 1.49
C VAL A 197 -15.09 5.29 1.19
N THR A 198 -15.12 4.79 -0.03
CA THR A 198 -14.25 3.71 -0.52
C THR A 198 -13.72 4.10 -1.88
N PHE A 199 -12.41 3.99 -2.05
CA PHE A 199 -11.71 4.27 -3.29
C PHE A 199 -10.92 3.05 -3.72
N ALA A 200 -10.89 2.79 -5.02
CA ALA A 200 -10.16 1.68 -5.60
C ALA A 200 -9.23 2.16 -6.71
N ALA A 201 -8.06 1.53 -6.81
CA ALA A 201 -7.14 1.68 -7.92
C ALA A 201 -7.10 0.38 -8.72
N PRO A 202 -7.20 0.42 -10.07
CA PRO A 202 -7.14 -0.79 -10.88
C PRO A 202 -5.75 -1.45 -10.76
N PRO A 203 -5.68 -2.79 -10.70
CA PRO A 203 -4.39 -3.49 -10.67
C PRO A 203 -3.55 -3.13 -11.90
N PRO A 204 -2.27 -2.83 -11.74
CA PRO A 204 -1.38 -2.52 -12.86
C PRO A 204 -1.10 -3.78 -13.70
N SER A 205 -0.77 -3.56 -14.97
CA SER A 205 -0.60 -4.64 -15.96
C SER A 205 0.46 -5.68 -15.56
N ASP A 206 1.54 -5.28 -14.90
CA ASP A 206 2.59 -6.20 -14.44
C ASP A 206 2.07 -7.21 -13.40
N LEU A 207 1.08 -6.83 -12.60
CA LEU A 207 0.44 -7.72 -11.64
C LEU A 207 -0.59 -8.63 -12.33
N VAL A 208 -1.35 -8.11 -13.29
CA VAL A 208 -2.33 -8.88 -14.06
C VAL A 208 -1.64 -9.96 -14.89
N TYR A 209 -0.64 -9.59 -15.71
CA TYR A 209 0.10 -10.54 -16.55
C TYR A 209 0.88 -11.61 -15.78
N ALA A 210 1.13 -11.40 -14.50
CA ALA A 210 1.82 -12.39 -13.68
C ALA A 210 0.94 -13.61 -13.34
N VAL A 211 -0.39 -13.47 -13.47
CA VAL A 211 -1.37 -14.50 -13.12
C VAL A 211 -2.24 -14.94 -14.30
N ASP A 212 -2.02 -14.38 -15.49
CA ASP A 212 -2.60 -14.86 -16.76
C ASP A 212 -1.73 -16.02 -17.31
#